data_b311db4ccc60edf0a404214b5616d06a
#
_entry.id   b311db4ccc60edf0a404214b5616d06a
#
_cell.length_a   1.000
_cell.length_b   1.000
_cell.length_c   1.000
_cell.angle_alpha   90.00
_cell.angle_beta   90.00
_cell.angle_gamma   90.00
#
_symmetry.space_group_name_H-M   'P 1'
#
loop_
_entity.id
_entity.type
_entity.pdbx_description
1 polymer ?
#
loop_
_entity_poly.entity_id
_entity_poly.type
_entity_poly.pdbx_seq_one_letter_code
_entity_poly.pdbx_strand_id
1 'polypeptide(L)'
;MVDDYTAKMTELIELMRLIGNDTQQCEVKECKRKISSTITDTLSAFSNGSGGWIILGLSEKNGFTPVEGFDARAMQEALSQACEKMTPVVRPVIVTCPFEGANLVFARIDEMLPRDKPCFTTALGPHG
;
A
#
# COMPACT_ATOMS: atom_id res chain seq x y z
N MET A 1 -12.46 17.68 11.54
CA MET A 1 -12.23 16.37 12.19
C MET A 1 -11.48 15.46 11.23
N VAL A 2 -10.44 14.81 11.69
CA VAL A 2 -9.67 13.84 10.91
C VAL A 2 -10.40 12.51 10.95
N ASP A 3 -10.57 11.86 9.78
CA ASP A 3 -11.19 10.54 9.74
C ASP A 3 -10.23 9.45 10.26
N ASP A 4 -10.77 8.26 10.51
CA ASP A 4 -10.01 7.17 11.12
C ASP A 4 -8.83 6.71 10.25
N TYR A 5 -8.98 6.72 8.92
CA TYR A 5 -7.91 6.32 8.02
C TYR A 5 -6.77 7.34 8.01
N THR A 6 -7.10 8.62 7.95
CA THR A 6 -6.10 9.67 8.00
C THR A 6 -5.34 9.64 9.32
N ALA A 7 -6.04 9.46 10.44
CA ALA A 7 -5.43 9.34 11.76
C ALA A 7 -4.49 8.14 11.84
N LYS A 8 -4.91 6.99 11.32
CA LYS A 8 -4.09 5.78 11.31
C LYS A 8 -2.85 5.95 10.43
N MET A 9 -3.01 6.53 9.25
CA MET A 9 -1.88 6.79 8.35
C MET A 9 -0.85 7.70 9.00
N THR A 10 -1.31 8.80 9.61
CA THR A 10 -0.44 9.74 10.30
C THR A 10 0.33 9.06 11.44
N GLU A 11 -0.36 8.24 12.23
CA GLU A 11 0.26 7.46 13.30
C GLU A 11 1.37 6.55 12.77
N LEU A 12 1.10 5.83 11.69
CA LEU A 12 2.08 4.93 11.07
C LEU A 12 3.30 5.71 10.54
N ILE A 13 3.07 6.85 9.89
CA ILE A 13 4.17 7.67 9.36
C ILE A 13 5.03 8.20 10.50
N GLU A 14 4.41 8.68 11.58
CA GLU A 14 5.15 9.18 12.75
C GLU A 14 6.00 8.07 13.36
N LEU A 15 5.45 6.86 13.47
CA LEU A 15 6.19 5.71 13.98
C LEU A 15 7.39 5.38 13.08
N MET A 16 7.18 5.34 11.77
CA MET A 16 8.25 5.04 10.82
C MET A 16 9.35 6.11 10.83
N ARG A 17 8.98 7.38 10.99
CA ARG A 17 9.95 8.47 11.17
C ARG A 17 10.78 8.28 12.43
N LEU A 18 10.15 7.82 13.50
CA LEU A 18 10.82 7.60 14.78
C LEU A 18 11.83 6.46 14.69
N ILE A 19 11.48 5.34 14.06
CA ILE A 19 12.37 4.19 13.90
C ILE A 19 13.35 4.35 12.72
N GLY A 20 13.05 5.22 11.76
CA GLY A 20 13.88 5.45 10.58
C GLY A 20 13.71 4.40 9.48
N ASN A 21 12.65 3.62 9.51
CA ASN A 21 12.43 2.47 8.64
C ASN A 21 10.94 2.18 8.51
N ASP A 22 10.50 1.54 7.43
CA ASP A 22 9.14 1.02 7.39
C ASP A 22 9.02 -0.20 8.32
N THR A 23 7.79 -0.61 8.59
CA THR A 23 7.53 -1.74 9.47
C THR A 23 7.09 -2.95 8.65
N GLN A 24 7.07 -4.14 9.27
CA GLN A 24 6.59 -5.35 8.61
C GLN A 24 5.11 -5.25 8.21
N GLN A 25 4.35 -4.37 8.87
CA GLN A 25 2.92 -4.22 8.64
C GLN A 25 2.57 -3.04 7.75
N CYS A 26 3.55 -2.23 7.35
CA CYS A 26 3.30 -1.07 6.53
C CYS A 26 4.40 -0.92 5.47
N GLU A 27 4.00 -1.03 4.22
CA GLU A 27 4.88 -0.84 3.07
C GLU A 27 4.73 0.57 2.54
N VAL A 28 5.84 1.26 2.33
CA VAL A 28 5.87 2.62 1.78
C VAL A 28 6.52 2.60 0.41
N LYS A 29 5.89 3.26 -0.57
CA LYS A 29 6.43 3.36 -1.93
C LYS A 29 6.24 4.78 -2.45
N GLU A 30 7.23 5.26 -3.21
CA GLU A 30 7.16 6.59 -3.79
C GLU A 30 6.12 6.67 -4.90
N CYS A 31 6.18 5.77 -5.87
CA CYS A 31 5.19 5.61 -6.96
C CYS A 31 4.71 6.95 -7.54
N LYS A 32 5.63 7.84 -7.88
CA LYS A 32 5.28 9.22 -8.29
C LYS A 32 4.23 9.27 -9.39
N ARG A 33 4.45 8.56 -10.49
CA ARG A 33 3.54 8.51 -11.66
C ARG A 33 3.28 7.12 -12.18
N LYS A 34 3.95 6.12 -11.60
CA LYS A 34 3.84 4.73 -12.02
C LYS A 34 3.92 3.84 -10.80
N ILE A 35 3.02 2.87 -10.72
CA ILE A 35 3.05 1.94 -9.60
C ILE A 35 4.27 1.02 -9.73
N SER A 36 4.89 0.71 -8.60
CA SER A 36 6.04 -0.19 -8.56
C SER A 36 5.67 -1.58 -9.06
N SER A 37 6.54 -2.22 -9.84
CA SER A 37 6.33 -3.59 -10.31
C SER A 37 6.32 -4.60 -9.15
N THR A 38 6.89 -4.23 -8.00
CA THR A 38 6.90 -5.09 -6.82
C THR A 38 5.63 -5.01 -5.98
N ILE A 39 4.66 -4.20 -6.39
CA ILE A 39 3.41 -4.05 -5.62
C ILE A 39 2.66 -5.39 -5.48
N THR A 40 2.71 -6.23 -6.50
CA THR A 40 2.05 -7.54 -6.45
C THR A 40 2.72 -8.46 -5.43
N ASP A 41 4.02 -8.34 -5.22
CA ASP A 41 4.74 -9.09 -4.17
C ASP A 41 4.24 -8.64 -2.79
N THR A 42 4.05 -7.35 -2.59
CA THR A 42 3.51 -6.80 -1.36
C THR A 42 2.08 -7.28 -1.11
N LEU A 43 1.23 -7.25 -2.15
CA LEU A 43 -0.14 -7.73 -2.05
C LEU A 43 -0.18 -9.21 -1.69
N SER A 44 0.66 -10.02 -2.32
CA SER A 44 0.76 -11.44 -2.01
C SER A 44 1.22 -11.67 -0.58
N ALA A 45 2.27 -10.98 -0.14
CA ALA A 45 2.82 -11.13 1.20
C ALA A 45 1.79 -10.79 2.27
N PHE A 46 1.07 -9.67 2.13
CA PHE A 46 0.06 -9.27 3.10
C PHE A 46 -1.15 -10.20 3.09
N SER A 47 -1.62 -10.58 1.91
CA SER A 47 -2.79 -11.47 1.76
C SER A 47 -2.53 -12.86 2.33
N ASN A 48 -1.32 -13.38 2.16
CA ASN A 48 -0.92 -14.70 2.65
C ASN A 48 -0.44 -14.68 4.10
N GLY A 49 -0.04 -13.51 4.59
CA GLY A 49 0.41 -13.31 5.97
C GLY A 49 -0.71 -12.83 6.87
N SER A 50 -0.45 -11.78 7.60
CA SER A 50 -1.37 -11.21 8.60
C SER A 50 -2.04 -9.92 8.15
N GLY A 51 -2.02 -9.62 6.85
CA GLY A 51 -2.50 -8.35 6.34
C GLY A 51 -1.47 -7.24 6.52
N GLY A 52 -1.84 -6.03 6.11
CA GLY A 52 -0.95 -4.89 6.26
C GLY A 52 -1.51 -3.61 5.67
N TRP A 53 -0.69 -2.58 5.70
CA TRP A 53 -1.02 -1.26 5.19
C TRP A 53 -0.04 -0.89 4.08
N ILE A 54 -0.53 -0.16 3.09
CA ILE A 54 0.30 0.37 2.00
C ILE A 54 0.13 1.88 1.96
N ILE A 55 1.24 2.61 1.87
CA ILE A 55 1.23 4.06 1.66
C ILE A 55 1.98 4.36 0.37
N LEU A 56 1.31 5.01 -0.58
CA LEU A 56 1.92 5.44 -1.83
C LEU A 56 2.07 6.96 -1.82
N GLY A 57 3.18 7.45 -2.36
CA GLY A 57 3.45 8.87 -2.46
C GLY A 57 4.35 9.41 -1.36
N LEU A 58 4.99 8.52 -0.63
CA LEU A 58 5.87 8.88 0.49
C LEU A 58 7.29 8.37 0.21
N SER A 59 8.28 9.20 0.46
CA SER A 59 9.69 8.86 0.21
C SER A 59 10.38 8.46 1.51
N GLU A 60 10.66 7.17 1.67
CA GLU A 60 11.37 6.66 2.84
C GLU A 60 12.78 7.25 2.95
N LYS A 61 13.51 7.27 1.85
CA LYS A 61 14.90 7.76 1.83
C LYS A 61 15.02 9.25 2.19
N ASN A 62 13.95 10.02 2.04
CA ASN A 62 13.91 11.44 2.37
C ASN A 62 13.16 11.69 3.69
N GLY A 63 13.19 10.73 4.62
CA GLY A 63 12.59 10.89 5.95
C GLY A 63 11.08 10.76 5.95
N PHE A 64 10.53 9.93 5.10
CA PHE A 64 9.08 9.71 5.00
C PHE A 64 8.34 11.01 4.73
N THR A 65 8.76 11.69 3.66
CA THR A 65 8.15 12.94 3.22
C THR A 65 7.36 12.73 1.93
N PRO A 66 6.29 13.53 1.72
CA PRO A 66 5.51 13.41 0.49
C PRO A 66 6.38 13.61 -0.76
N VAL A 67 6.13 12.79 -1.77
CA VAL A 67 6.81 12.88 -3.06
C VAL A 67 6.21 14.04 -3.85
N GLU A 68 7.06 14.97 -4.32
CA GLU A 68 6.61 16.08 -5.14
C GLU A 68 6.07 15.56 -6.47
N GLY A 69 4.90 16.07 -6.87
CA GLY A 69 4.28 15.69 -8.13
C GLY A 69 3.59 14.32 -8.11
N PHE A 70 3.37 13.76 -6.93
CA PHE A 70 2.65 12.48 -6.80
C PHE A 70 1.20 12.63 -7.25
N ASP A 71 0.77 11.74 -8.15
CA ASP A 71 -0.59 11.71 -8.67
C ASP A 71 -1.40 10.66 -7.89
N ALA A 72 -2.06 11.10 -6.82
CA ALA A 72 -2.80 10.21 -5.92
C ALA A 72 -3.93 9.49 -6.65
N ARG A 73 -4.67 10.20 -7.52
CA ARG A 73 -5.80 9.61 -8.22
C ARG A 73 -5.36 8.50 -9.17
N ALA A 74 -4.31 8.76 -9.95
CA ALA A 74 -3.77 7.76 -10.86
C ALA A 74 -3.21 6.56 -10.12
N MET A 75 -2.55 6.78 -8.98
CA MET A 75 -1.96 5.68 -8.21
C MET A 75 -3.01 4.87 -7.44
N GLN A 76 -4.08 5.51 -7.01
CA GLN A 76 -5.22 4.79 -6.41
C GLN A 76 -5.83 3.81 -7.43
N GLU A 77 -6.02 4.27 -8.65
CA GLU A 77 -6.54 3.43 -9.74
C GLU A 77 -5.55 2.32 -10.10
N ALA A 78 -4.26 2.64 -10.20
CA ALA A 78 -3.23 1.66 -10.51
C ALA A 78 -3.15 0.56 -9.43
N LEU A 79 -3.27 0.93 -8.16
CA LEU A 79 -3.28 -0.04 -7.07
C LEU A 79 -4.52 -0.95 -7.15
N SER A 80 -5.68 -0.36 -7.44
CA SER A 80 -6.91 -1.13 -7.62
C SER A 80 -6.76 -2.15 -8.75
N GLN A 81 -6.18 -1.74 -9.88
CA GLN A 81 -5.93 -2.64 -11.01
C GLN A 81 -4.94 -3.75 -10.65
N ALA A 82 -3.90 -3.45 -9.87
CA ALA A 82 -2.95 -4.46 -9.42
C ALA A 82 -3.65 -5.50 -8.56
N CYS A 83 -4.56 -5.08 -7.68
CA CYS A 83 -5.34 -5.99 -6.85
C CYS A 83 -6.21 -6.94 -7.69
N GLU A 84 -6.75 -6.46 -8.80
CA GLU A 84 -7.57 -7.27 -9.70
C GLU A 84 -6.77 -8.34 -10.44
N LYS A 85 -5.46 -8.16 -10.56
CA LYS A 85 -4.57 -9.15 -11.20
C LYS A 85 -4.17 -10.28 -10.26
N MET A 86 -4.53 -10.20 -9.00
CA MET A 86 -4.24 -11.26 -8.03
C MET A 86 -5.29 -12.37 -8.11
N THR A 87 -4.88 -13.58 -7.79
CA THR A 87 -5.76 -14.74 -7.70
C THR A 87 -5.59 -15.39 -6.32
N PRO A 88 -6.61 -15.41 -5.47
CA PRO A 88 -7.89 -14.70 -5.63
C PRO A 88 -7.71 -13.19 -5.69
N VAL A 89 -8.67 -12.49 -6.27
CA VAL A 89 -8.64 -11.02 -6.34
C VAL A 89 -8.54 -10.42 -4.95
N VAL A 90 -7.62 -9.47 -4.76
CA VAL A 90 -7.48 -8.73 -3.51
C VAL A 90 -8.51 -7.61 -3.51
N ARG A 91 -9.26 -7.48 -2.41
CA ARG A 91 -10.32 -6.46 -2.26
C ARG A 91 -9.98 -5.54 -1.09
N PRO A 92 -9.10 -4.57 -1.30
CA PRO A 92 -8.65 -3.68 -0.22
C PRO A 92 -9.63 -2.54 0.01
N VAL A 93 -9.44 -1.87 1.14
CA VAL A 93 -9.93 -0.49 1.30
C VAL A 93 -8.80 0.40 0.79
N ILE A 94 -9.09 1.26 -0.19
CA ILE A 94 -8.14 2.22 -0.74
C ILE A 94 -8.73 3.61 -0.59
N VAL A 95 -8.01 4.51 0.08
CA VAL A 95 -8.46 5.88 0.31
C VAL A 95 -7.33 6.86 0.01
N THR A 96 -7.70 8.10 -0.29
CA THR A 96 -6.75 9.20 -0.41
C THR A 96 -6.82 10.00 0.86
N CYS A 97 -5.68 10.19 1.52
CA CYS A 97 -5.59 10.87 2.81
C CYS A 97 -4.63 12.05 2.74
N PRO A 98 -4.99 13.21 3.32
CA PRO A 98 -4.09 14.35 3.37
C PRO A 98 -2.96 14.13 4.38
N PHE A 99 -1.77 14.57 4.02
CA PHE A 99 -0.61 14.52 4.90
C PHE A 99 0.39 15.63 4.50
N GLU A 100 0.67 16.54 5.42
CA GLU A 100 1.64 17.64 5.21
C GLU A 100 1.45 18.39 3.89
N GLY A 101 0.20 18.77 3.61
CA GLY A 101 -0.14 19.55 2.42
C GLY A 101 -0.23 18.75 1.12
N ALA A 102 -0.04 17.45 1.18
CA ALA A 102 -0.14 16.55 0.03
C ALA A 102 -1.29 15.56 0.23
N ASN A 103 -1.66 14.86 -0.84
CA ASN A 103 -2.60 13.75 -0.77
C ASN A 103 -1.85 12.46 -1.07
N LEU A 104 -1.92 11.51 -0.15
CA LEU A 104 -1.28 10.21 -0.28
C LEU A 104 -2.34 9.13 -0.46
N VAL A 105 -1.96 8.01 -1.07
CA VAL A 105 -2.84 6.84 -1.17
C VAL A 105 -2.54 5.92 0.01
N PHE A 106 -3.59 5.53 0.72
CA PHE A 106 -3.50 4.66 1.89
C PHE A 106 -4.43 3.48 1.69
N ALA A 107 -3.91 2.27 1.88
CA ALA A 107 -4.68 1.06 1.66
C ALA A 107 -4.52 0.07 2.78
N ARG A 108 -5.62 -0.62 3.11
CA ARG A 108 -5.63 -1.75 4.04
C ARG A 108 -5.79 -3.04 3.25
N ILE A 109 -4.84 -3.95 3.41
CA ILE A 109 -4.87 -5.28 2.81
C ILE A 109 -5.13 -6.28 3.93
N ASP A 110 -6.26 -6.97 3.87
CA ASP A 110 -6.61 -7.96 4.88
C ASP A 110 -6.00 -9.32 4.55
N GLU A 111 -5.69 -10.07 5.60
CA GLU A 111 -5.29 -11.47 5.44
C GLU A 111 -6.42 -12.26 4.80
N MET A 112 -6.10 -13.10 3.82
CA MET A 112 -7.09 -13.99 3.22
C MET A 112 -7.40 -15.16 4.14
N LEU A 113 -8.59 -15.74 3.97
CA LEU A 113 -8.95 -16.96 4.68
C LEU A 113 -8.01 -18.09 4.23
N PRO A 114 -7.74 -19.08 5.10
CA PRO A 114 -6.85 -20.20 4.74
C PRO A 114 -7.23 -20.88 3.43
N ARG A 115 -8.53 -21.03 3.15
CA ARG A 115 -9.02 -21.67 1.92
C ARG A 115 -8.73 -20.87 0.66
N ASP A 116 -8.45 -19.57 0.79
CA ASP A 116 -8.17 -18.69 -0.35
C ASP A 116 -6.67 -18.51 -0.59
N LYS A 117 -5.84 -19.10 0.25
CA LYS A 117 -4.39 -19.05 0.10
C LYS A 117 -3.88 -20.22 -0.75
N PRO A 118 -2.80 -20.05 -1.50
CA PRO A 118 -2.00 -18.84 -1.62
C PRO A 118 -2.59 -17.85 -2.61
N CYS A 119 -2.41 -16.56 -2.33
CA CYS A 119 -2.70 -15.47 -3.25
C CYS A 119 -1.46 -15.21 -4.11
N PHE A 120 -1.63 -15.12 -5.41
CA PHE A 120 -0.53 -14.93 -6.36
C PHE A 120 -0.99 -14.08 -7.54
N THR A 121 -0.03 -13.61 -8.35
CA THR A 121 -0.34 -12.84 -9.55
C THR A 121 -0.86 -13.75 -10.65
N THR A 122 -2.04 -13.45 -11.19
CA THR A 122 -2.67 -14.23 -12.25
C THR A 122 -1.75 -14.41 -13.47
N ALA A 123 -0.99 -13.39 -13.82
CA ALA A 123 -0.11 -13.43 -14.98
C ALA A 123 1.04 -14.43 -14.84
N LEU A 124 1.48 -14.70 -13.59
CA LEU A 124 2.60 -15.60 -13.32
C LEU A 124 2.16 -16.98 -12.86
N GLY A 125 0.93 -17.10 -12.33
CA GLY A 125 0.43 -18.33 -11.75
C GLY A 125 1.12 -18.66 -10.43
N PRO A 126 0.75 -19.81 -9.81
CA PRO A 126 1.26 -20.18 -8.48
C PRO A 126 2.74 -20.53 -8.46
N HIS A 127 3.35 -20.82 -9.60
CA HIS A 127 4.75 -21.19 -9.74
C HIS A 127 5.61 -20.06 -10.33
N GLY A 128 5.00 -18.90 -10.59
CA GLY A 128 5.67 -17.80 -11.25
C GLY A 128 6.48 -16.86 -10.35
#